data_ccaabac5bd344a2b88e6c9b13f3c931e
#
_entry.id   ccaabac5bd344a2b88e6c9b13f3c931e
#
_cell.length_a   1.000
_cell.length_b   1.000
_cell.length_c   1.000
_cell.angle_alpha   90.00
_cell.angle_beta   90.00
_cell.angle_gamma   90.00
#
_symmetry.space_group_name_H-M   'P 1'
#
loop_
_entity.id
_entity.type
_entity.pdbx_description
1 polymer ?
#
loop_
_entity_poly.entity_id
_entity_poly.type
_entity_poly.pdbx_seq_one_letter_code
_entity_poly.pdbx_strand_id
1 'polypeptide(L)'
;ASDVYKRQLEMQPTAVRGNASEIRFLAGVGTGGKGVDSLDDSSSAIEAAKTLARKYKTFVVVTGLKDYATDGERVLCAVGGSEMMTLVVGTGCSLSALLAAFLGGAERSLEACIACCDYVNYANDTASTRSSGPGSFHFQYLDALYQIRPEDFRK
;
A
#
# COMPACT_ATOMS: atom_id res chain seq x y z
N ALA A 1 11.15 -3.90 -19.22
CA ALA A 1 10.24 -3.76 -18.06
C ALA A 1 9.82 -2.32 -17.84
N SER A 2 10.78 -1.36 -17.82
CA SER A 2 10.47 0.07 -17.57
C SER A 2 9.45 0.66 -18.56
N ASP A 3 9.51 0.26 -19.82
CA ASP A 3 8.60 0.79 -20.87
C ASP A 3 7.18 0.25 -20.73
N VAL A 4 7.02 -0.97 -20.19
CA VAL A 4 5.70 -1.54 -19.91
C VAL A 4 5.02 -0.76 -18.79
N TYR A 5 5.72 -0.49 -17.70
CA TYR A 5 5.17 0.29 -16.58
C TYR A 5 4.82 1.73 -16.98
N LYS A 6 5.66 2.38 -17.81
CA LYS A 6 5.36 3.71 -18.32
C LYS A 6 4.08 3.73 -19.17
N ARG A 7 3.91 2.75 -20.06
CA ARG A 7 2.68 2.62 -20.86
C ARG A 7 1.45 2.39 -19.99
N GLN A 8 1.58 1.59 -18.92
CA GLN A 8 0.48 1.37 -17.97
C GLN A 8 0.11 2.67 -17.26
N LEU A 9 1.07 3.49 -16.84
CA LEU A 9 0.82 4.80 -16.22
C LEU A 9 0.16 5.79 -17.20
N GLU A 10 0.54 5.77 -18.47
CA GLU A 10 -0.07 6.59 -19.53
C GLU A 10 -1.55 6.25 -19.76
N MET A 11 -1.98 5.03 -19.41
CA MET A 11 -3.39 4.64 -19.43
C MET A 11 -4.19 5.21 -18.26
N GLN A 12 -3.58 5.99 -17.37
CA GLN A 12 -4.19 6.63 -16.21
C GLN A 12 -4.97 5.62 -15.33
N PRO A 13 -4.29 4.62 -14.74
CA PRO A 13 -4.96 3.70 -13.84
C PRO A 13 -5.57 4.47 -12.66
N THR A 14 -6.66 3.97 -12.10
CA THR A 14 -7.32 4.59 -10.93
C THR A 14 -6.38 4.70 -9.74
N ALA A 15 -5.56 3.68 -9.51
CA ALA A 15 -4.55 3.69 -8.46
C ALA A 15 -3.28 2.95 -8.87
N VAL A 16 -2.17 3.37 -8.30
CA VAL A 16 -0.85 2.71 -8.39
C VAL A 16 -0.42 2.38 -6.97
N ARG A 17 0.02 1.16 -6.73
CA ARG A 17 0.54 0.73 -5.43
C ARG A 17 1.95 0.16 -5.60
N GLY A 18 2.82 0.51 -4.68
CA GLY A 18 4.18 -0.02 -4.61
C GLY A 18 4.84 0.26 -3.26
N ASN A 19 5.98 -0.36 -3.00
CA ASN A 19 6.85 0.04 -1.89
C ASN A 19 7.60 1.33 -2.24
N ALA A 20 8.32 1.91 -1.26
CA ALA A 20 9.04 3.16 -1.43
C ALA A 20 10.01 3.16 -2.62
N SER A 21 10.77 2.08 -2.81
CA SER A 21 11.73 1.97 -3.90
C SER A 21 11.05 1.84 -5.27
N GLU A 22 9.95 1.09 -5.35
CA GLU A 22 9.15 0.94 -6.57
C GLU A 22 8.53 2.26 -7.00
N ILE A 23 7.95 3.00 -6.06
CA ILE A 23 7.34 4.31 -6.36
C ILE A 23 8.38 5.33 -6.81
N ARG A 24 9.55 5.39 -6.17
CA ARG A 24 10.65 6.24 -6.62
C ARG A 24 11.13 5.87 -8.02
N PHE A 25 11.27 4.58 -8.30
CA PHE A 25 11.65 4.11 -9.63
C PHE A 25 10.64 4.55 -10.69
N LEU A 26 9.34 4.37 -10.44
CA LEU A 26 8.28 4.80 -11.35
C LEU A 26 8.26 6.32 -11.56
N ALA A 27 8.57 7.09 -10.53
CA ALA A 27 8.66 8.55 -10.61
C ALA A 27 9.92 9.05 -11.37
N GLY A 28 10.86 8.15 -11.70
CA GLY A 28 12.12 8.52 -12.32
C GLY A 28 13.11 9.19 -11.36
N VAL A 29 12.86 9.09 -10.08
CA VAL A 29 13.79 9.53 -9.03
C VAL A 29 14.86 8.46 -8.89
N GLY A 30 16.08 8.75 -9.38
CA GLY A 30 17.10 7.78 -9.68
C GLY A 30 17.55 6.91 -8.50
N THR A 31 17.98 5.71 -8.87
CA THR A 31 18.66 4.73 -8.02
C THR A 31 20.16 5.08 -7.77
N GLY A 32 20.53 6.35 -7.93
CA GLY A 32 21.90 6.83 -7.85
C GLY A 32 22.26 7.42 -6.49
N GLY A 33 22.35 6.58 -5.46
CA GLY A 33 22.87 7.01 -4.16
C GLY A 33 23.06 5.84 -3.22
N LYS A 34 24.31 5.57 -2.86
CA LYS A 34 24.67 4.64 -1.78
C LYS A 34 24.06 5.12 -0.47
N GLY A 35 23.37 4.21 0.24
CA GLY A 35 23.08 4.31 1.66
C GLY A 35 22.18 5.48 2.02
N VAL A 36 20.87 5.27 1.90
CA VAL A 36 19.89 6.20 2.49
C VAL A 36 19.29 5.51 3.71
N ASP A 37 19.59 6.07 4.87
CA ASP A 37 19.01 5.66 6.14
C ASP A 37 17.49 5.83 6.14
N SER A 38 16.82 4.95 6.84
CA SER A 38 15.37 4.65 6.77
C SER A 38 14.39 5.81 6.99
N LEU A 39 14.82 6.97 7.49
CA LEU A 39 13.95 8.12 7.74
C LEU A 39 13.84 9.08 6.54
N ASP A 40 14.94 9.26 5.79
CA ASP A 40 14.95 10.02 4.54
C ASP A 40 14.23 9.29 3.39
N ASP A 41 14.11 7.96 3.50
CA ASP A 41 13.51 7.13 2.49
C ASP A 41 11.99 7.35 2.37
N SER A 42 11.30 7.53 3.50
CA SER A 42 9.85 7.75 3.53
C SER A 42 9.44 9.11 2.97
N SER A 43 10.18 10.19 3.30
CA SER A 43 9.86 11.52 2.80
C SER A 43 10.08 11.64 1.30
N SER A 44 11.17 11.07 0.79
CA SER A 44 11.46 11.06 -0.65
C SER A 44 10.46 10.23 -1.44
N ALA A 45 9.96 9.13 -0.87
CA ALA A 45 8.93 8.31 -1.47
C ALA A 45 7.56 9.02 -1.53
N ILE A 46 7.22 9.82 -0.52
CA ILE A 46 5.98 10.61 -0.51
C ILE A 46 6.01 11.68 -1.62
N GLU A 47 7.10 12.40 -1.79
CA GLU A 47 7.21 13.41 -2.85
C GLU A 47 7.22 12.76 -4.25
N ALA A 48 7.84 11.59 -4.40
CA ALA A 48 7.78 10.80 -5.62
C ALA A 48 6.32 10.37 -5.92
N ALA A 49 5.61 9.91 -4.90
CA ALA A 49 4.20 9.50 -5.01
C ALA A 49 3.30 10.68 -5.42
N LYS A 50 3.46 11.85 -4.81
CA LYS A 50 2.73 13.07 -5.20
C LYS A 50 3.00 13.45 -6.66
N THR A 51 4.25 13.36 -7.08
CA THR A 51 4.65 13.65 -8.47
C THR A 51 3.96 12.72 -9.45
N LEU A 52 3.94 11.42 -9.16
CA LEU A 52 3.23 10.42 -9.97
C LEU A 52 1.72 10.69 -9.99
N ALA A 53 1.13 10.94 -8.82
CA ALA A 53 -0.31 11.17 -8.69
C ALA A 53 -0.76 12.38 -9.53
N ARG A 54 -0.05 13.49 -9.45
CA ARG A 54 -0.33 14.70 -10.26
C ARG A 54 -0.16 14.44 -11.75
N LYS A 55 0.95 13.82 -12.12
CA LYS A 55 1.31 13.59 -13.53
C LYS A 55 0.32 12.70 -14.24
N TYR A 56 -0.11 11.62 -13.59
CA TYR A 56 -0.96 10.60 -14.22
C TYR A 56 -2.42 10.65 -13.75
N LYS A 57 -2.79 11.62 -12.89
CA LYS A 57 -4.14 11.78 -12.33
C LYS A 57 -4.64 10.48 -11.69
N THR A 58 -3.83 9.90 -10.84
CA THR A 58 -4.03 8.59 -10.20
C THR A 58 -3.86 8.72 -8.69
N PHE A 59 -4.48 7.85 -7.92
CA PHE A 59 -4.08 7.67 -6.53
C PHE A 59 -2.78 6.87 -6.46
N VAL A 60 -1.90 7.23 -5.54
CA VAL A 60 -0.68 6.46 -5.31
C VAL A 60 -0.65 5.99 -3.87
N VAL A 61 -0.49 4.68 -3.68
CA VAL A 61 -0.35 4.04 -2.37
C VAL A 61 1.08 3.54 -2.21
N VAL A 62 1.76 4.06 -1.20
CA VAL A 62 3.13 3.65 -0.82
C VAL A 62 3.03 2.76 0.41
N THR A 63 3.48 1.51 0.29
CA THR A 63 3.43 0.54 1.39
C THR A 63 4.79 0.37 2.06
N GLY A 64 4.79 0.22 3.39
CA GLY A 64 6.00 0.06 4.20
C GLY A 64 5.68 -0.16 5.68
N LEU A 65 6.52 0.33 6.58
CA LEU A 65 6.25 0.36 8.02
C LEU A 65 5.03 1.23 8.36
N LYS A 66 4.77 2.21 7.54
CA LYS A 66 3.54 3.00 7.50
C LYS A 66 3.11 3.05 6.05
N ASP A 67 1.83 2.94 5.83
CA ASP A 67 1.27 3.08 4.49
C ASP A 67 0.81 4.51 4.28
N TYR A 68 1.06 5.03 3.08
CA TYR A 68 0.64 6.36 2.68
C TYR A 68 -0.19 6.29 1.41
N ALA A 69 -1.21 7.11 1.33
CA ALA A 69 -1.97 7.31 0.11
C ALA A 69 -2.00 8.80 -0.26
N THR A 70 -1.87 9.11 -1.54
CA THR A 70 -1.92 10.49 -2.04
C THR A 70 -2.68 10.61 -3.35
N ASP A 71 -3.37 11.73 -3.52
CA ASP A 71 -3.97 12.20 -4.78
C ASP A 71 -3.08 13.23 -5.50
N GLY A 72 -1.90 13.51 -4.93
CA GLY A 72 -0.97 14.53 -5.38
C GLY A 72 -1.00 15.81 -4.56
N GLU A 73 -2.10 16.11 -3.89
CA GLU A 73 -2.25 17.26 -3.01
C GLU A 73 -2.25 16.83 -1.54
N ARG A 74 -3.19 15.97 -1.18
CA ARG A 74 -3.33 15.43 0.17
C ARG A 74 -2.50 14.17 0.34
N VAL A 75 -2.09 13.90 1.57
CA VAL A 75 -1.47 12.64 1.98
C VAL A 75 -2.20 12.13 3.22
N LEU A 76 -2.66 10.90 3.15
CA LEU A 76 -3.21 10.18 4.29
C LEU A 76 -2.25 9.07 4.69
N CYS A 77 -2.27 8.68 5.96
CA CYS A 77 -1.38 7.68 6.53
C CYS A 77 -2.19 6.63 7.31
N ALA A 78 -1.90 5.36 7.07
CA ALA A 78 -2.35 4.25 7.89
C ALA A 78 -1.15 3.68 8.67
N VAL A 79 -1.40 3.33 9.93
CA VAL A 79 -0.40 2.77 10.84
C VAL A 79 -0.91 1.45 11.38
N GLY A 80 -0.06 0.44 11.36
CA GLY A 80 -0.38 -0.90 11.81
C GLY A 80 0.31 -1.94 10.95
N GLY A 81 -0.03 -3.18 11.20
CA GLY A 81 0.56 -4.31 10.52
C GLY A 81 1.80 -4.86 11.22
N SER A 82 2.07 -6.11 11.01
CA SER A 82 3.19 -6.85 11.58
C SER A 82 4.24 -7.16 10.50
N GLU A 83 5.49 -7.17 10.89
CA GLU A 83 6.61 -7.61 10.02
C GLU A 83 6.42 -9.03 9.50
N MET A 84 5.61 -9.85 10.16
CA MET A 84 5.26 -11.20 9.71
C MET A 84 4.72 -11.23 8.28
N MET A 85 4.04 -10.16 7.87
CA MET A 85 3.52 -9.99 6.51
C MET A 85 4.63 -10.04 5.44
N THR A 86 5.83 -9.59 5.76
CA THR A 86 6.98 -9.59 4.83
C THR A 86 7.54 -10.98 4.59
N LEU A 87 7.27 -11.92 5.50
CA LEU A 87 7.73 -13.30 5.44
C LEU A 87 6.78 -14.22 4.65
N VAL A 88 5.62 -13.70 4.23
CA VAL A 88 4.59 -14.47 3.51
C VAL A 88 4.40 -13.91 2.10
N VAL A 89 4.61 -14.76 1.12
CA VAL A 89 4.44 -14.42 -0.31
C VAL A 89 2.95 -14.18 -0.61
N GLY A 90 2.66 -13.16 -1.41
CA GLY A 90 1.30 -12.89 -1.88
C GLY A 90 0.53 -11.83 -1.09
N THR A 91 0.99 -11.42 0.08
CA THR A 91 0.35 -10.38 0.89
C THR A 91 0.26 -9.02 0.15
N GLY A 92 1.32 -8.64 -0.56
CA GLY A 92 1.29 -7.46 -1.43
C GLY A 92 0.29 -7.58 -2.59
N CYS A 93 0.20 -8.76 -3.21
CA CYS A 93 -0.78 -9.00 -4.28
C CYS A 93 -2.21 -8.96 -3.76
N SER A 94 -2.46 -9.49 -2.56
CA SER A 94 -3.78 -9.43 -1.91
C SER A 94 -4.20 -7.99 -1.62
N LEU A 95 -3.27 -7.16 -1.12
CA LEU A 95 -3.54 -5.72 -0.93
C LEU A 95 -3.90 -5.03 -2.25
N SER A 96 -3.22 -5.33 -3.35
CA SER A 96 -3.54 -4.74 -4.65
C SER A 96 -4.94 -5.15 -5.13
N ALA A 97 -5.33 -6.40 -4.94
CA ALA A 97 -6.67 -6.88 -5.28
C ALA A 97 -7.76 -6.25 -4.40
N LEU A 98 -7.50 -6.13 -3.09
CA LEU A 98 -8.41 -5.45 -2.16
C LEU A 98 -8.54 -3.97 -2.48
N LEU A 99 -7.45 -3.27 -2.81
CA LEU A 99 -7.48 -1.88 -3.22
C LEU A 99 -8.37 -1.67 -4.46
N ALA A 100 -8.29 -2.57 -5.43
CA ALA A 100 -9.17 -2.54 -6.59
C ALA A 100 -10.65 -2.74 -6.19
N ALA A 101 -10.94 -3.62 -5.23
CA ALA A 101 -12.29 -3.85 -4.73
C ALA A 101 -12.83 -2.62 -3.96
N PHE A 102 -12.02 -2.00 -3.09
CA PHE A 102 -12.40 -0.79 -2.37
C PHE A 102 -12.71 0.37 -3.32
N LEU A 103 -11.89 0.56 -4.35
CA LEU A 103 -12.09 1.61 -5.36
C LEU A 103 -13.21 1.29 -6.36
N GLY A 104 -13.58 0.02 -6.51
CA GLY A 104 -14.66 -0.41 -7.40
C GLY A 104 -16.04 -0.44 -6.73
N GLY A 105 -16.08 -0.66 -5.42
CA GLY A 105 -17.32 -0.83 -4.65
C GLY A 105 -17.85 0.45 -3.99
N ALA A 106 -17.03 1.48 -3.86
CA ALA A 106 -17.36 2.74 -3.22
C ALA A 106 -17.03 3.92 -4.14
N GLU A 107 -17.24 5.14 -3.64
CA GLU A 107 -16.73 6.33 -4.31
C GLU A 107 -15.19 6.24 -4.42
N ARG A 108 -14.67 6.46 -5.64
CA ARG A 108 -13.23 6.50 -5.89
C ARG A 108 -12.63 7.69 -5.18
N SER A 109 -12.00 7.46 -4.04
CA SER A 109 -11.49 8.51 -3.19
C SER A 109 -10.15 8.12 -2.54
N LEU A 110 -9.44 9.14 -2.08
CA LEU A 110 -8.21 8.95 -1.32
C LEU A 110 -8.51 8.21 0.00
N GLU A 111 -9.65 8.49 0.60
CA GLU A 111 -10.15 7.86 1.81
C GLU A 111 -10.38 6.35 1.60
N ALA A 112 -10.88 5.93 0.45
CA ALA A 112 -11.02 4.52 0.10
C ALA A 112 -9.66 3.81 -0.02
N CYS A 113 -8.63 4.50 -0.53
CA CYS A 113 -7.29 3.95 -0.60
C CYS A 113 -6.73 3.68 0.80
N ILE A 114 -6.83 4.65 1.71
CA ILE A 114 -6.27 4.50 3.06
C ILE A 114 -7.11 3.55 3.92
N ALA A 115 -8.42 3.53 3.76
CA ALA A 115 -9.29 2.56 4.43
C ALA A 115 -8.95 1.12 4.05
N CYS A 116 -8.54 0.87 2.79
CA CYS A 116 -8.04 -0.43 2.39
C CYS A 116 -6.75 -0.81 3.14
N CYS A 117 -5.82 0.14 3.32
CA CYS A 117 -4.61 -0.10 4.10
C CYS A 117 -4.94 -0.40 5.57
N ASP A 118 -5.83 0.38 6.19
CA ASP A 118 -6.28 0.15 7.57
C ASP A 118 -6.94 -1.24 7.72
N TYR A 119 -7.77 -1.63 6.75
CA TYR A 119 -8.42 -2.94 6.73
C TYR A 119 -7.39 -4.08 6.69
N VAL A 120 -6.39 -3.97 5.82
CA VAL A 120 -5.33 -4.97 5.69
C VAL A 120 -4.42 -4.98 6.92
N ASN A 121 -4.09 -3.82 7.48
CA ASN A 121 -3.27 -3.70 8.69
C ASN A 121 -3.99 -4.31 9.90
N TYR A 122 -5.30 -4.08 10.05
CA TYR A 122 -6.09 -4.71 11.11
C TYR A 122 -6.09 -6.24 10.99
N ALA A 123 -6.28 -6.78 9.78
CA ALA A 123 -6.22 -8.22 9.54
C ALA A 123 -4.83 -8.79 9.86
N ASN A 124 -3.79 -8.06 9.48
CA ASN A 124 -2.39 -8.39 9.72
C ASN A 124 -2.06 -8.44 11.22
N ASP A 125 -2.45 -7.41 11.98
CA ASP A 125 -2.28 -7.36 13.43
C ASP A 125 -3.03 -8.49 14.12
N THR A 126 -4.28 -8.73 13.72
CA THR A 126 -5.11 -9.83 14.24
C THR A 126 -4.46 -11.19 13.98
N ALA A 127 -3.98 -11.43 12.77
CA ALA A 127 -3.31 -12.66 12.38
C ALA A 127 -2.00 -12.86 13.16
N SER A 128 -1.24 -11.80 13.34
CA SER A 128 0.04 -11.83 14.06
C SER A 128 -0.13 -12.30 15.50
N THR A 129 -1.17 -11.83 16.21
CA THR A 129 -1.44 -12.24 17.60
C THR A 129 -1.87 -13.70 17.72
N ARG A 130 -2.37 -14.31 16.63
CA ARG A 130 -2.87 -15.69 16.60
C ARG A 130 -1.88 -16.68 15.99
N SER A 131 -0.71 -16.21 15.56
CA SER A 131 0.26 -17.00 14.81
C SER A 131 1.52 -17.27 15.60
N SER A 132 2.11 -18.45 15.40
CA SER A 132 3.41 -18.82 15.94
C SER A 132 4.54 -18.75 14.90
N GLY A 133 4.22 -18.40 13.65
CA GLY A 133 5.19 -18.29 12.56
C GLY A 133 4.52 -18.03 11.20
N PRO A 134 5.31 -17.87 10.11
CA PRO A 134 4.77 -17.49 8.80
C PRO A 134 3.71 -18.43 8.24
N GLY A 135 3.83 -19.75 8.50
CA GLY A 135 2.86 -20.74 8.02
C GLY A 135 1.48 -20.54 8.64
N SER A 136 1.39 -20.47 9.98
CA SER A 136 0.13 -20.20 10.67
C SER A 136 -0.37 -18.80 10.40
N PHE A 137 0.52 -17.79 10.26
CA PHE A 137 0.16 -16.44 9.90
C PHE A 137 -0.62 -16.37 8.59
N HIS A 138 -0.20 -17.09 7.55
CA HIS A 138 -0.89 -17.10 6.27
C HIS A 138 -2.36 -17.48 6.41
N PHE A 139 -2.66 -18.55 7.11
CA PHE A 139 -4.05 -18.98 7.34
C PHE A 139 -4.80 -18.00 8.21
N GLN A 140 -4.20 -17.53 9.31
CA GLN A 140 -4.82 -16.56 10.21
C GLN A 140 -5.11 -15.22 9.53
N TYR A 141 -4.26 -14.81 8.58
CA TYR A 141 -4.48 -13.58 7.80
C TYR A 141 -5.71 -13.70 6.89
N LEU A 142 -5.87 -14.82 6.19
CA LEU A 142 -7.05 -15.06 5.35
C LEU A 142 -8.32 -15.14 6.20
N ASP A 143 -8.27 -15.82 7.33
CA ASP A 143 -9.38 -15.91 8.28
C ASP A 143 -9.73 -14.54 8.85
N ALA A 144 -8.74 -13.74 9.21
CA ALA A 144 -8.95 -12.38 9.71
C ALA A 144 -9.63 -11.49 8.65
N LEU A 145 -9.14 -11.50 7.40
CA LEU A 145 -9.78 -10.77 6.30
C LEU A 145 -11.26 -11.15 6.13
N TYR A 146 -11.58 -12.43 6.27
CA TYR A 146 -12.97 -12.92 6.18
C TYR A 146 -13.84 -12.49 7.37
N GLN A 147 -13.25 -12.38 8.56
CA GLN A 147 -13.96 -12.12 9.82
C GLN A 147 -14.22 -10.65 10.12
N ILE A 148 -13.44 -9.73 9.55
CA ILE A 148 -13.57 -8.28 9.79
C ILE A 148 -14.99 -7.79 9.50
N ARG A 149 -15.49 -6.95 10.38
CA ARG A 149 -16.79 -6.29 10.28
C ARG A 149 -16.62 -4.78 10.42
N PRO A 150 -17.56 -3.96 9.88
CA PRO A 150 -17.49 -2.50 10.01
C PRO A 150 -17.43 -2.02 11.46
N GLU A 151 -17.99 -2.80 12.41
CA GLU A 151 -17.99 -2.49 13.83
C GLU A 151 -16.58 -2.50 14.44
N ASP A 152 -15.65 -3.27 13.87
CA ASP A 152 -14.27 -3.37 14.36
C ASP A 152 -13.50 -2.05 14.24
N PHE A 153 -13.96 -1.14 13.36
CA PHE A 153 -13.37 0.19 13.12
C PHE A 153 -14.12 1.32 13.84
N ARG A 154 -15.22 1.01 14.52
CA ARG A 154 -15.97 2.01 15.31
C ARG A 154 -15.36 2.09 16.72
N LYS A 155 -14.58 3.13 16.95
CA LYS A 155 -14.12 3.52 18.29
C LYS A 155 -14.90 4.72 18.77
#